data_e1ef460cfdd38c986e73fe81ed2327ad
#
_entry.id   e1ef460cfdd38c986e73fe81ed2327ad
#
_cell.length_a   1.000
_cell.length_b   1.000
_cell.length_c   1.000
_cell.angle_alpha   90.00
_cell.angle_beta   90.00
_cell.angle_gamma   90.00
#
_symmetry.space_group_name_H-M   'P 1'
#
loop_
_entity.id
_entity.type
_entity.pdbx_description
1 polymer ?
#
loop_
_entity_poly.entity_id
_entity_poly.type
_entity_poly.pdbx_seq_one_letter_code
_entity_poly.pdbx_strand_id
1 'polypeptide(L)'
;MKGFTLIELMGVITILAILSVITVVGVDKLLLNGKEDLYKNQIDIIELSAKNYLTDYPELKPNDNESIVITLQELVDKGYIDSNINNPKTNEPFDLTTQIKITKNSNNFEYKVMD
;
A
#
# COMPACT_ATOMS: atom_id res chain seq x y z
N MET A 1 34.59 -36.36 -25.60
CA MET A 1 33.46 -35.45 -25.25
C MET A 1 32.38 -35.59 -26.29
N LYS A 2 31.18 -35.92 -25.87
CA LYS A 2 30.04 -36.02 -26.78
C LYS A 2 29.31 -34.68 -26.78
N GLY A 3 29.04 -34.13 -27.96
CA GLY A 3 28.21 -32.95 -28.10
C GLY A 3 26.73 -33.30 -28.00
N PHE A 4 25.91 -32.26 -27.88
CA PHE A 4 24.46 -32.40 -27.91
C PHE A 4 24.00 -32.79 -29.32
N THR A 5 22.95 -33.58 -29.40
CA THR A 5 22.28 -33.85 -30.65
C THR A 5 21.40 -32.67 -31.04
N LEU A 6 21.11 -32.54 -32.33
CA LEU A 6 20.24 -31.45 -32.83
C LEU A 6 18.86 -31.50 -32.18
N ILE A 7 18.30 -32.70 -32.00
CA ILE A 7 16.99 -32.87 -31.40
C ILE A 7 16.97 -32.48 -29.89
N GLU A 8 18.05 -32.75 -29.18
CA GLU A 8 18.20 -32.33 -27.78
C GLU A 8 18.22 -30.82 -27.67
N LEU A 9 18.98 -30.16 -28.53
CA LEU A 9 19.07 -28.70 -28.57
C LEU A 9 17.70 -28.06 -28.90
N MET A 10 16.98 -28.60 -29.88
CA MET A 10 15.64 -28.18 -30.22
C MET A 10 14.65 -28.30 -29.07
N GLY A 11 14.76 -29.41 -28.30
CA GLY A 11 13.93 -29.61 -27.11
C GLY A 11 14.17 -28.58 -26.05
N VAL A 12 15.43 -28.24 -25.78
CA VAL A 12 15.79 -27.22 -24.80
C VAL A 12 15.26 -25.85 -25.20
N ILE A 13 15.42 -25.43 -26.46
CA ILE A 13 14.93 -24.17 -26.97
C ILE A 13 13.42 -24.08 -26.85
N THR A 14 12.72 -25.16 -27.17
CA THR A 14 11.25 -25.20 -27.09
C THR A 14 10.77 -25.01 -25.64
N ILE A 15 11.38 -25.70 -24.69
CA ILE A 15 11.05 -25.58 -23.28
C ILE A 15 11.31 -24.16 -22.76
N LEU A 16 12.45 -23.59 -23.11
CA LEU A 16 12.82 -22.23 -22.71
C LEU A 16 11.82 -21.19 -23.27
N ALA A 17 11.38 -21.37 -24.51
CA ALA A 17 10.37 -20.48 -25.10
C ALA A 17 9.05 -20.51 -24.35
N ILE A 18 8.58 -21.71 -23.98
CA ILE A 18 7.34 -21.86 -23.22
C ILE A 18 7.46 -21.23 -21.84
N LEU A 19 8.55 -21.51 -21.13
CA LEU A 19 8.81 -20.95 -19.79
C LEU A 19 8.90 -19.41 -19.82
N SER A 20 9.49 -18.86 -20.86
CA SER A 20 9.63 -17.41 -21.01
C SER A 20 8.28 -16.72 -21.07
N VAL A 21 7.32 -17.29 -21.84
CA VAL A 21 5.97 -16.72 -21.95
C VAL A 21 5.23 -16.75 -20.61
N ILE A 22 5.30 -17.87 -19.92
CA ILE A 22 4.64 -18.04 -18.63
C ILE A 22 5.21 -17.06 -17.60
N THR A 23 6.52 -16.90 -17.56
CA THR A 23 7.22 -16.03 -16.60
C THR A 23 6.81 -14.56 -16.78
N VAL A 24 6.74 -14.08 -18.03
CA VAL A 24 6.40 -12.69 -18.31
C VAL A 24 4.98 -12.36 -17.81
N VAL A 25 4.01 -13.21 -18.12
CA VAL A 25 2.61 -13.01 -17.70
C VAL A 25 2.49 -13.06 -16.17
N GLY A 26 3.17 -14.02 -15.54
CA GLY A 26 3.12 -14.17 -14.09
C GLY A 26 3.75 -13.00 -13.34
N VAL A 27 4.85 -12.46 -13.84
CA VAL A 27 5.55 -11.32 -13.23
C VAL A 27 4.68 -10.06 -13.27
N ASP A 28 4.01 -9.78 -14.37
CA ASP A 28 3.13 -8.62 -14.48
C ASP A 28 2.02 -8.64 -13.43
N LYS A 29 1.36 -9.78 -13.23
CA LYS A 29 0.34 -9.92 -12.20
C LYS A 29 0.90 -9.75 -10.80
N LEU A 30 2.07 -10.32 -10.52
CA LEU A 30 2.74 -10.19 -9.22
C LEU A 30 3.08 -8.74 -8.92
N LEU A 31 3.56 -7.99 -9.90
CA LEU A 31 3.89 -6.57 -9.73
C LEU A 31 2.66 -5.73 -9.41
N LEU A 32 1.55 -5.96 -10.12
CA LEU A 32 0.30 -5.24 -9.87
C LEU A 32 -0.25 -5.55 -8.48
N ASN A 33 -0.32 -6.83 -8.11
CA ASN A 33 -0.79 -7.24 -6.79
C ASN A 33 0.13 -6.73 -5.68
N GLY A 34 1.44 -6.74 -5.90
CA GLY A 34 2.42 -6.23 -4.95
C GLY A 34 2.24 -4.74 -4.70
N LYS A 35 1.98 -3.94 -5.74
CA LYS A 35 1.74 -2.50 -5.59
C LYS A 35 0.46 -2.22 -4.81
N GLU A 36 -0.61 -2.97 -5.04
CA GLU A 36 -1.85 -2.84 -4.29
C GLU A 36 -1.66 -3.19 -2.82
N ASP A 37 -0.94 -4.27 -2.53
CA ASP A 37 -0.66 -4.69 -1.17
C ASP A 37 0.21 -3.66 -0.44
N LEU A 38 1.22 -3.12 -1.10
CA LEU A 38 2.06 -2.07 -0.53
C LEU A 38 1.24 -0.80 -0.27
N TYR A 39 0.34 -0.45 -1.18
CA TYR A 39 -0.55 0.70 -1.00
C TYR A 39 -1.44 0.51 0.22
N LYS A 40 -2.07 -0.65 0.38
CA LYS A 40 -2.88 -0.97 1.54
C LYS A 40 -2.08 -0.89 2.84
N ASN A 41 -0.85 -1.40 2.83
CA ASN A 41 0.03 -1.31 3.99
C ASN A 41 0.33 0.13 4.38
N GLN A 42 0.56 1.00 3.39
CA GLN A 42 0.80 2.42 3.65
C GLN A 42 -0.45 3.10 4.19
N ILE A 43 -1.63 2.77 3.66
CA ILE A 43 -2.90 3.28 4.17
C ILE A 43 -3.11 2.84 5.62
N ASP A 44 -2.83 1.59 5.95
CA ASP A 44 -2.92 1.07 7.31
C ASP A 44 -1.99 1.82 8.28
N ILE A 45 -0.79 2.15 7.84
CA ILE A 45 0.17 2.93 8.61
C ILE A 45 -0.37 4.34 8.88
N ILE A 46 -0.94 4.99 7.88
CA ILE A 46 -1.56 6.31 8.02
C ILE A 46 -2.71 6.26 9.01
N GLU A 47 -3.58 5.26 8.90
CA GLU A 47 -4.71 5.08 9.80
C GLU A 47 -4.25 4.81 11.24
N LEU A 48 -3.23 3.98 11.41
CA LEU A 48 -2.66 3.71 12.73
C LEU A 48 -2.03 4.98 13.34
N SER A 49 -1.38 5.79 12.52
CA SER A 49 -0.81 7.07 12.96
C SER A 49 -1.91 8.02 13.44
N ALA A 50 -3.03 8.07 12.72
CA ALA A 50 -4.20 8.86 13.12
C ALA A 50 -4.78 8.36 14.44
N LYS A 51 -4.85 7.04 14.62
CA LYS A 51 -5.31 6.44 15.87
C LYS A 51 -4.40 6.81 17.04
N ASN A 52 -3.10 6.74 16.86
CA ASN A 52 -2.13 7.12 17.89
C ASN A 52 -2.24 8.61 18.24
N TYR A 53 -2.43 9.45 17.23
CA TYR A 53 -2.63 10.89 17.42
C TYR A 53 -3.85 11.17 18.30
N LEU A 54 -4.98 10.56 18.00
CA LEU A 54 -6.21 10.75 18.77
C LEU A 54 -6.13 10.12 20.17
N THR A 55 -5.34 9.08 20.32
CA THR A 55 -5.12 8.46 21.63
C THR A 55 -4.36 9.41 22.56
N ASP A 56 -3.40 10.16 22.01
CA ASP A 56 -2.63 11.15 22.77
C ASP A 56 -3.41 12.46 23.00
N TYR A 57 -4.37 12.76 22.12
CA TYR A 57 -5.21 13.96 22.18
C TYR A 57 -6.69 13.57 22.20
N PRO A 58 -7.19 13.01 23.33
CA PRO A 58 -8.57 12.52 23.42
C PRO A 58 -9.64 13.57 23.16
N GLU A 59 -9.32 14.84 23.38
CA GLU A 59 -10.23 15.94 23.13
C GLU A 59 -10.60 16.14 21.66
N LEU A 60 -9.78 15.58 20.75
CA LEU A 60 -10.03 15.63 19.33
C LEU A 60 -10.97 14.54 18.83
N LYS A 61 -11.23 13.51 19.66
CA LYS A 61 -12.07 12.39 19.25
C LYS A 61 -13.50 12.84 18.97
N PRO A 62 -14.15 12.30 17.90
CA PRO A 62 -15.54 12.62 17.63
C PRO A 62 -16.47 12.02 18.68
N ASN A 63 -17.64 12.64 18.85
CA ASN A 63 -18.70 12.10 19.69
C ASN A 63 -19.44 10.98 18.94
N ASP A 64 -20.33 10.27 19.65
CA ASP A 64 -21.11 9.19 19.05
C ASP A 64 -21.85 9.67 17.80
N ASN A 65 -21.73 8.89 16.71
CA ASN A 65 -22.32 9.17 15.41
C ASN A 65 -21.79 10.44 14.73
N GLU A 66 -20.69 11.01 15.22
CA GLU A 66 -20.03 12.14 14.59
C GLU A 66 -18.75 11.71 13.90
N SER A 67 -18.30 12.55 12.97
CA SER A 67 -17.06 12.35 12.23
C SER A 67 -16.21 13.61 12.31
N ILE A 68 -14.89 13.40 12.35
CA ILE A 68 -13.94 14.50 12.17
C ILE A 68 -13.02 14.16 11.00
N VAL A 69 -12.38 15.18 10.45
CA VAL A 69 -11.41 15.03 9.37
C VAL A 69 -10.10 15.66 9.82
N ILE A 70 -9.03 14.91 9.71
CA ILE A 70 -7.67 15.43 9.91
C ILE A 70 -6.89 15.26 8.62
N THR A 71 -5.81 16.00 8.46
CA THR A 71 -4.96 15.92 7.27
C THR A 71 -3.68 15.16 7.60
N LEU A 72 -3.07 14.61 6.54
CA LEU A 72 -1.77 13.97 6.67
C LEU A 72 -0.72 14.98 7.18
N GLN A 73 -0.84 16.24 6.78
CA GLN A 73 0.02 17.32 7.25
C GLN A 73 0.02 17.44 8.78
N GLU A 74 -1.14 17.33 9.41
CA GLU A 74 -1.24 17.37 10.87
C GLU A 74 -0.45 16.23 11.53
N LEU A 75 -0.54 15.03 10.97
CA LEU A 75 0.20 13.87 11.48
C LEU A 75 1.70 14.04 11.33
N VAL A 76 2.14 14.63 10.23
CA VAL A 76 3.55 14.93 9.99
C VAL A 76 4.04 16.00 10.98
N ASP A 77 3.29 17.09 11.13
CA ASP A 77 3.66 18.20 12.00
C ASP A 77 3.75 17.77 13.46
N LYS A 78 2.90 16.83 13.87
CA LYS A 78 2.89 16.30 15.24
C LYS A 78 3.87 15.14 15.45
N GLY A 79 4.56 14.69 14.40
CA GLY A 79 5.58 13.66 14.48
C GLY A 79 5.06 12.23 14.53
N TYR A 80 3.81 11.99 14.13
CA TYR A 80 3.22 10.65 14.11
C TYR A 80 3.53 9.87 12.84
N ILE A 81 3.89 10.55 11.77
CA ILE A 81 4.23 9.93 10.49
C ILE A 81 5.32 10.76 9.79
N ASP A 82 6.11 10.09 8.97
CA ASP A 82 7.16 10.74 8.19
C ASP A 82 6.56 11.47 6.98
N SER A 83 7.07 12.65 6.66
CA SER A 83 6.65 13.43 5.50
C SER A 83 6.97 12.74 4.17
N ASN A 84 7.93 11.81 4.18
CA ASN A 84 8.38 11.09 2.99
C ASN A 84 7.64 9.76 2.78
N ILE A 85 6.50 9.56 3.44
CA ILE A 85 5.73 8.33 3.23
C ILE A 85 5.37 8.20 1.75
N ASN A 86 5.80 7.12 1.14
CA ASN A 86 5.72 6.90 -0.30
C ASN A 86 4.41 6.23 -0.68
N ASN A 87 3.80 6.73 -1.77
CA ASN A 87 2.64 6.10 -2.40
C ASN A 87 3.14 5.12 -3.46
N PRO A 88 2.99 3.79 -3.24
CA PRO A 88 3.49 2.80 -4.21
C PRO A 88 2.82 2.87 -5.58
N LYS A 89 1.63 3.43 -5.67
CA LYS A 89 0.92 3.57 -6.96
C LYS A 89 1.54 4.63 -7.86
N THR A 90 2.10 5.69 -7.26
CA THR A 90 2.66 6.82 -8.02
C THR A 90 4.17 6.93 -7.93
N ASN A 91 4.80 6.19 -7.00
CA ASN A 91 6.23 6.30 -6.65
C ASN A 91 6.63 7.69 -6.14
N GLU A 92 5.66 8.47 -5.70
CA GLU A 92 5.87 9.80 -5.12
C GLU A 92 5.35 9.81 -3.69
N PRO A 93 5.79 10.74 -2.83
CA PRO A 93 5.24 10.87 -1.50
C PRO A 93 3.73 11.13 -1.56
N PHE A 94 3.00 10.66 -0.55
CA PHE A 94 1.58 11.00 -0.43
C PHE A 94 1.39 12.50 -0.31
N ASP A 95 0.32 13.01 -0.90
CA ASP A 95 -0.05 14.41 -0.77
C ASP A 95 -0.40 14.70 0.69
N LEU A 96 0.22 15.74 1.25
CA LEU A 96 0.01 16.11 2.65
C LEU A 96 -1.39 16.70 2.90
N THR A 97 -2.12 17.03 1.84
CA THR A 97 -3.52 17.45 1.94
C THR A 97 -4.48 16.27 2.02
N THR A 98 -3.97 15.03 1.90
CA THR A 98 -4.77 13.82 2.05
C THR A 98 -5.53 13.85 3.37
N GLN A 99 -6.82 13.57 3.32
CA GLN A 99 -7.69 13.63 4.48
C GLN A 99 -7.92 12.26 5.08
N ILE A 100 -8.00 12.19 6.38
CA ILE A 100 -8.34 10.99 7.13
C ILE A 100 -9.63 11.28 7.89
N LYS A 101 -10.69 10.56 7.54
CA LYS A 101 -11.99 10.68 8.19
C LYS A 101 -12.06 9.71 9.35
N ILE A 102 -12.39 10.20 10.52
CA ILE A 102 -12.53 9.41 11.72
C ILE A 102 -13.98 9.50 12.18
N THR A 103 -14.65 8.37 12.23
CA THR A 103 -16.07 8.27 12.60
C THR A 103 -16.19 7.40 13.85
N LYS A 104 -17.00 7.84 14.80
CA LYS A 104 -17.31 7.06 15.99
C LYS A 104 -18.67 6.41 15.82
N ASN A 105 -18.69 5.08 15.85
CA ASN A 105 -19.93 4.26 15.82
C ASN A 105 -20.05 3.50 17.14
N SER A 106 -20.94 3.93 18.01
CA SER A 106 -21.10 3.34 19.34
C SER A 106 -19.78 3.38 20.12
N ASN A 107 -19.13 2.24 20.35
CA ASN A 107 -17.85 2.18 21.05
C ASN A 107 -16.64 2.00 20.12
N ASN A 108 -16.87 2.00 18.80
CA ASN A 108 -15.83 1.75 17.81
C ASN A 108 -15.51 3.00 17.01
N PHE A 109 -14.23 3.15 16.67
CA PHE A 109 -13.76 4.21 15.79
C PHE A 109 -13.36 3.62 14.45
N GLU A 110 -13.81 4.23 13.37
CA GLU A 110 -13.39 3.91 12.02
C GLU A 110 -12.45 5.00 11.50
N TYR A 111 -11.33 4.58 10.93
CA TYR A 111 -10.33 5.47 10.34
C TYR A 111 -10.29 5.19 8.85
N LYS A 112 -10.59 6.18 8.03
CA LYS A 112 -10.60 6.03 6.58
C LYS A 112 -9.79 7.13 5.92
N VAL A 113 -8.77 6.71 5.16
CA VAL A 113 -8.01 7.64 4.32
C VAL A 113 -8.86 7.95 3.09
N MET A 114 -9.04 9.24 2.82
CA MET A 114 -9.81 9.73 1.68
C MET A 114 -8.86 10.21 0.60
N ASP A 115 -8.78 9.45 -0.47
CA ASP A 115 -7.98 9.82 -1.65
C ASP A 115 -8.75 10.74 -2.58
#